data_aa3a2ffe7b5b4741143ba7651d61dc22
#
_entry.id   aa3a2ffe7b5b4741143ba7651d61dc22
#
_cell.length_a   1.000
_cell.length_b   1.000
_cell.length_c   1.000
_cell.angle_alpha   90.00
_cell.angle_beta   90.00
_cell.angle_gamma   90.00
#
_symmetry.space_group_name_H-M   'P 1'
#
loop_
_entity.id
_entity.type
_entity.pdbx_description
1 polymer ?
#
loop_
_entity_poly.entity_id
_entity_poly.type
_entity_poly.pdbx_seq_one_letter_code
_entity_poly.pdbx_strand_id
1 'polypeptide(L)'
;MLTPVTEKILFGKTILVAEDVEMNQQLIWHILESNGAQVVIARNGAEALEQVKKQIFDCVLMDVQMPVMDGIMATEQIRNLADPLLSAIPIIALTANCNSADLIKYEKAGMDDFLAKPVVEANLLNTILSYARDLKSSKTGAAGHQILYDLTMIHSVSGGDDAFIKKMIRLFIQTVPQNVQELVNATTNENWEQVAKMAHKLKSTIDSMGIRSIHEVIRTVEMHAKTRDQLERIPELVGQVESVVSSCIAQLQLEID
;
A
#
# COMPACT_ATOMS: atom_id res chain seq x y z
N MET A 1 27.41 25.05 17.60
CA MET A 1 26.90 23.68 17.38
C MET A 1 25.57 23.82 16.65
N LEU A 2 25.53 23.52 15.39
CA LEU A 2 24.27 23.47 14.63
C LEU A 2 23.57 22.14 15.00
N THR A 3 22.44 22.22 15.68
CA THR A 3 21.54 21.08 15.88
C THR A 3 21.13 20.59 14.50
N PRO A 4 21.18 19.28 14.20
CA PRO A 4 20.67 18.77 12.94
C PRO A 4 19.17 19.10 12.90
N VAL A 5 18.75 19.84 11.90
CA VAL A 5 17.33 20.04 11.57
C VAL A 5 16.83 18.66 11.12
N THR A 6 16.22 17.93 12.02
CA THR A 6 15.53 16.67 11.66
C THR A 6 14.42 17.07 10.71
N GLU A 7 14.57 16.75 9.46
CA GLU A 7 13.59 17.05 8.41
C GLU A 7 12.27 16.35 8.81
N LYS A 8 11.22 17.15 9.06
CA LYS A 8 9.91 16.63 9.46
C LYS A 8 9.28 15.95 8.25
N ILE A 9 9.28 14.62 8.26
CA ILE A 9 8.95 13.77 7.10
C ILE A 9 7.51 13.92 6.61
N LEU A 10 6.59 14.40 7.46
CA LEU A 10 5.18 14.67 7.12
C LEU A 10 4.90 16.17 6.96
N PHE A 11 5.93 17.01 6.80
CA PHE A 11 5.74 18.45 6.65
C PHE A 11 4.82 18.79 5.47
N GLY A 12 3.81 19.62 5.73
CA GLY A 12 2.81 20.04 4.75
C GLY A 12 1.73 19.02 4.45
N LYS A 13 1.67 17.92 5.21
CA LYS A 13 0.59 16.91 5.13
C LYS A 13 -0.53 17.23 6.10
N THR A 14 -1.77 17.01 5.67
CA THR A 14 -2.98 17.14 6.49
C THR A 14 -3.63 15.76 6.62
N ILE A 15 -3.71 15.26 7.85
CA ILE A 15 -4.16 13.90 8.15
C ILE A 15 -5.41 13.96 9.04
N LEU A 16 -6.45 13.24 8.64
CA LEU A 16 -7.63 13.02 9.47
C LEU A 16 -7.44 11.75 10.30
N VAL A 17 -7.68 11.84 11.59
CA VAL A 17 -7.66 10.72 12.53
C VAL A 17 -9.06 10.54 13.09
N ALA A 18 -9.73 9.45 12.71
CA ALA A 18 -11.02 9.04 13.25
C ALA A 18 -10.80 7.94 14.30
N GLU A 19 -10.99 8.25 15.56
CA GLU A 19 -10.72 7.39 16.71
C GLU A 19 -11.61 7.89 17.86
N ASP A 20 -12.29 7.02 18.59
CA ASP A 20 -13.22 7.38 19.66
C ASP A 20 -12.55 7.46 21.05
N VAL A 21 -11.40 6.80 21.22
CA VAL A 21 -10.66 6.77 22.50
C VAL A 21 -9.66 7.91 22.57
N GLU A 22 -9.87 8.85 23.49
CA GLU A 22 -9.07 10.06 23.62
C GLU A 22 -7.56 9.78 23.80
N MET A 23 -7.19 8.74 24.53
CA MET A 23 -5.79 8.34 24.71
C MET A 23 -5.14 7.94 23.39
N ASN A 24 -5.84 7.19 22.55
CA ASN A 24 -5.34 6.80 21.22
C ASN A 24 -5.24 8.01 20.30
N GLN A 25 -6.22 8.92 20.33
CA GLN A 25 -6.18 10.18 19.59
C GLN A 25 -4.92 10.97 19.93
N GLN A 26 -4.62 11.15 21.22
CA GLN A 26 -3.46 11.90 21.69
C GLN A 26 -2.13 11.24 21.28
N LEU A 27 -2.05 9.91 21.36
CA LEU A 27 -0.86 9.17 20.94
C LEU A 27 -0.59 9.36 19.43
N ILE A 28 -1.60 9.13 18.61
CA ILE A 28 -1.47 9.26 17.14
C ILE A 28 -1.21 10.72 16.77
N TRP A 29 -1.93 11.67 17.39
CA TRP A 29 -1.74 13.09 17.18
C TRP A 29 -0.29 13.51 17.48
N HIS A 30 0.24 13.07 18.63
CA HIS A 30 1.62 13.39 19.03
C HIS A 30 2.67 12.86 18.01
N ILE A 31 2.51 11.63 17.55
CA ILE A 31 3.41 11.03 16.54
C ILE A 31 3.36 11.87 15.25
N LEU A 32 2.17 12.16 14.75
CA LEU A 32 1.99 12.87 13.49
C LEU A 32 2.49 14.31 13.54
N GLU A 33 2.16 15.06 14.60
CA GLU A 33 2.58 16.45 14.79
C GLU A 33 4.09 16.57 14.99
N SER A 34 4.69 15.67 15.77
CA SER A 34 6.15 15.62 15.95
C SER A 34 6.87 15.45 14.62
N ASN A 35 6.26 14.74 13.68
CA ASN A 35 6.76 14.52 12.33
C ASN A 35 6.29 15.58 11.30
N GLY A 36 5.59 16.63 11.75
CA GLY A 36 5.28 17.83 10.97
C GLY A 36 3.95 17.83 10.23
N ALA A 37 3.07 16.86 10.46
CA ALA A 37 1.74 16.85 9.90
C ALA A 37 0.80 17.83 10.60
N GLN A 38 -0.20 18.32 9.87
CA GLN A 38 -1.41 18.93 10.44
C GLN A 38 -2.42 17.80 10.69
N VAL A 39 -2.98 17.75 11.91
CA VAL A 39 -3.88 16.68 12.32
C VAL A 39 -5.26 17.22 12.63
N VAL A 40 -6.28 16.59 12.07
CA VAL A 40 -7.68 16.83 12.41
C VAL A 40 -8.21 15.57 13.08
N ILE A 41 -8.92 15.73 14.21
CA ILE A 41 -9.51 14.62 14.95
C ILE A 41 -11.01 14.55 14.68
N ALA A 42 -11.52 13.35 14.44
CA ALA A 42 -12.93 12.98 14.45
C ALA A 42 -13.15 11.87 15.51
N ARG A 43 -14.25 11.92 16.22
CA ARG A 43 -14.54 10.99 17.34
C ARG A 43 -15.40 9.80 16.93
N ASN A 44 -15.83 9.77 15.69
CA ASN A 44 -16.64 8.71 15.09
C ASN A 44 -16.64 8.85 13.55
N GLY A 45 -17.17 7.84 12.86
CA GLY A 45 -17.24 7.83 11.41
C GLY A 45 -18.09 8.94 10.78
N ALA A 46 -19.14 9.40 11.50
CA ALA A 46 -19.98 10.49 10.99
C ALA A 46 -19.23 11.83 11.00
N GLU A 47 -18.49 12.12 12.06
CA GLU A 47 -17.62 13.30 12.11
C GLU A 47 -16.52 13.21 11.05
N ALA A 48 -15.92 12.02 10.84
CA ALA A 48 -14.90 11.82 9.81
C ALA A 48 -15.45 12.13 8.41
N LEU A 49 -16.61 11.62 8.06
CA LEU A 49 -17.29 11.90 6.79
C LEU A 49 -17.57 13.41 6.60
N GLU A 50 -18.01 14.09 7.65
CA GLU A 50 -18.24 15.54 7.60
C GLU A 50 -16.94 16.34 7.44
N GLN A 51 -15.83 15.90 8.02
CA GLN A 51 -14.53 16.54 7.81
C GLN A 51 -14.03 16.34 6.37
N VAL A 52 -14.15 15.12 5.82
CA VAL A 52 -13.78 14.82 4.42
C VAL A 52 -14.56 15.71 3.43
N LYS A 53 -15.84 16.00 3.70
CA LYS A 53 -16.63 16.90 2.86
C LYS A 53 -16.21 18.36 2.92
N LYS A 54 -15.54 18.79 4.00
CA LYS A 54 -15.15 20.20 4.23
C LYS A 54 -13.78 20.56 3.68
N GLN A 55 -12.85 19.60 3.67
CA GLN A 55 -11.48 19.85 3.22
C GLN A 55 -10.84 18.56 2.70
N ILE A 56 -9.78 18.75 1.92
CA ILE A 56 -8.97 17.64 1.37
C ILE A 56 -7.94 17.21 2.41
N PHE A 57 -7.81 15.91 2.60
CA PHE A 57 -6.77 15.28 3.43
C PHE A 57 -5.80 14.49 2.56
N ASP A 58 -4.55 14.40 2.99
CA ASP A 58 -3.56 13.54 2.35
C ASP A 58 -3.79 12.06 2.70
N CYS A 59 -4.39 11.78 3.86
CA CYS A 59 -4.72 10.44 4.34
C CYS A 59 -5.76 10.51 5.46
N VAL A 60 -6.56 9.46 5.59
CA VAL A 60 -7.48 9.22 6.71
C VAL A 60 -7.02 7.98 7.47
N LEU A 61 -6.75 8.13 8.75
CA LEU A 61 -6.57 7.01 9.69
C LEU A 61 -7.94 6.74 10.31
N MET A 62 -8.53 5.57 10.07
CA MET A 62 -9.90 5.25 10.41
C MET A 62 -9.96 4.07 11.38
N ASP A 63 -10.32 4.31 12.63
CA ASP A 63 -10.67 3.20 13.52
C ASP A 63 -11.86 2.43 12.95
N VAL A 64 -11.75 1.12 12.93
CA VAL A 64 -12.81 0.24 12.43
C VAL A 64 -14.01 0.25 13.38
N GLN A 65 -13.77 0.27 14.70
CA GLN A 65 -14.82 0.16 15.71
C GLN A 65 -15.02 1.48 16.45
N MET A 66 -16.05 2.21 16.07
CA MET A 66 -16.44 3.48 16.72
C MET A 66 -17.94 3.54 16.96
N PRO A 67 -18.39 4.28 17.98
CA PRO A 67 -19.82 4.53 18.20
C PRO A 67 -20.41 5.44 17.12
N VAL A 68 -21.75 5.51 17.05
CA VAL A 68 -22.53 6.34 16.12
C VAL A 68 -22.44 5.85 14.67
N MET A 69 -21.23 5.80 14.10
CA MET A 69 -20.91 5.27 12.78
C MET A 69 -19.53 4.63 12.85
N ASP A 70 -19.45 3.36 12.51
CA ASP A 70 -18.20 2.63 12.46
C ASP A 70 -17.34 3.02 11.23
N GLY A 71 -16.06 2.60 11.24
CA GLY A 71 -15.13 2.96 10.19
C GLY A 71 -15.45 2.32 8.84
N ILE A 72 -16.09 1.15 8.81
CA ILE A 72 -16.51 0.48 7.58
C ILE A 72 -17.60 1.30 6.90
N MET A 73 -18.67 1.62 7.64
CA MET A 73 -19.77 2.46 7.12
C MET A 73 -19.28 3.84 6.68
N ALA A 74 -18.39 4.46 7.45
CA ALA A 74 -17.81 5.76 7.09
C ALA A 74 -17.02 5.67 5.78
N THR A 75 -16.21 4.64 5.62
CA THR A 75 -15.42 4.40 4.40
C THR A 75 -16.33 4.20 3.19
N GLU A 76 -17.35 3.36 3.28
CA GLU A 76 -18.31 3.14 2.20
C GLU A 76 -19.00 4.46 1.78
N GLN A 77 -19.38 5.30 2.74
CA GLN A 77 -19.99 6.60 2.44
C GLN A 77 -18.99 7.58 1.82
N ILE A 78 -17.73 7.60 2.25
CA ILE A 78 -16.67 8.41 1.62
C ILE A 78 -16.44 7.95 0.18
N ARG A 79 -16.35 6.64 -0.08
CA ARG A 79 -16.16 6.08 -1.43
C ARG A 79 -17.31 6.40 -2.37
N ASN A 80 -18.52 6.59 -1.84
CA ASN A 80 -19.73 6.96 -2.61
C ASN A 80 -19.91 8.48 -2.80
N LEU A 81 -18.97 9.32 -2.37
CA LEU A 81 -19.04 10.76 -2.65
C LEU A 81 -18.88 11.03 -4.15
N ALA A 82 -19.64 12.00 -4.65
CA ALA A 82 -19.61 12.37 -6.06
C ALA A 82 -18.31 13.04 -6.52
N ASP A 83 -17.56 13.64 -5.58
CA ASP A 83 -16.26 14.27 -5.87
C ASP A 83 -15.17 13.20 -5.88
N PRO A 84 -14.51 12.94 -7.05
CA PRO A 84 -13.45 11.97 -7.16
C PRO A 84 -12.23 12.25 -6.26
N LEU A 85 -11.94 13.51 -5.94
CA LEU A 85 -10.83 13.87 -5.06
C LEU A 85 -11.11 13.45 -3.62
N LEU A 86 -12.38 13.52 -3.18
CA LEU A 86 -12.79 13.11 -1.84
C LEU A 86 -12.98 11.59 -1.76
N SER A 87 -13.57 10.97 -2.78
CA SER A 87 -13.81 9.52 -2.78
C SER A 87 -12.54 8.68 -2.95
N ALA A 88 -11.46 9.26 -3.50
CA ALA A 88 -10.17 8.60 -3.70
C ALA A 88 -9.13 8.88 -2.59
N ILE A 89 -9.51 9.57 -1.50
CA ILE A 89 -8.60 9.82 -0.36
C ILE A 89 -8.12 8.47 0.20
N PRO A 90 -6.80 8.29 0.44
CA PRO A 90 -6.29 7.09 1.10
C PRO A 90 -6.91 6.93 2.49
N ILE A 91 -7.48 5.75 2.76
CA ILE A 91 -8.10 5.39 4.06
C ILE A 91 -7.39 4.17 4.62
N ILE A 92 -6.70 4.35 5.73
CA ILE A 92 -5.95 3.30 6.43
C ILE A 92 -6.74 2.88 7.66
N ALA A 93 -7.11 1.61 7.73
CA ALA A 93 -7.82 1.06 8.88
C ALA A 93 -6.91 1.01 10.13
N LEU A 94 -7.40 1.44 11.27
CA LEU A 94 -6.81 1.15 12.58
C LEU A 94 -7.61 0.02 13.22
N THR A 95 -6.99 -1.14 13.47
CA THR A 95 -7.73 -2.33 13.91
C THR A 95 -7.04 -3.11 15.01
N ALA A 96 -7.81 -3.63 15.95
CA ALA A 96 -7.33 -4.60 16.94
C ALA A 96 -7.22 -6.02 16.36
N ASN A 97 -7.88 -6.31 15.22
CA ASN A 97 -7.96 -7.64 14.62
C ASN A 97 -7.37 -7.63 13.21
N CYS A 98 -6.31 -8.40 13.00
CA CYS A 98 -5.64 -8.57 11.70
C CYS A 98 -5.85 -10.00 11.14
N ASN A 99 -7.01 -10.64 11.44
CA ASN A 99 -7.31 -11.92 10.82
C ASN A 99 -7.76 -11.74 9.36
N SER A 100 -7.55 -12.76 8.53
CA SER A 100 -7.83 -12.70 7.09
C SER A 100 -9.30 -12.39 6.75
N ALA A 101 -10.25 -12.80 7.58
CA ALA A 101 -11.67 -12.54 7.35
C ALA A 101 -12.04 -11.07 7.55
N ASP A 102 -11.40 -10.39 8.51
CA ASP A 102 -11.64 -8.97 8.76
C ASP A 102 -10.93 -8.10 7.70
N LEU A 103 -9.72 -8.48 7.27
CA LEU A 103 -9.01 -7.77 6.20
C LEU A 103 -9.82 -7.75 4.89
N ILE A 104 -10.48 -8.85 4.52
CA ILE A 104 -11.38 -8.90 3.36
C ILE A 104 -12.56 -7.93 3.51
N LYS A 105 -13.07 -7.71 4.72
CA LYS A 105 -14.15 -6.73 4.95
C LYS A 105 -13.66 -5.30 4.76
N TYR A 106 -12.45 -4.98 5.22
CA TYR A 106 -11.86 -3.63 5.09
C TYR A 106 -11.62 -3.31 3.60
N GLU A 107 -11.05 -4.24 2.86
CA GLU A 107 -10.84 -4.11 1.42
C GLU A 107 -12.16 -3.92 0.64
N LYS A 108 -13.19 -4.73 0.95
CA LYS A 108 -14.52 -4.59 0.32
C LYS A 108 -15.19 -3.26 0.62
N ALA A 109 -14.97 -2.69 1.79
CA ALA A 109 -15.45 -1.35 2.15
C ALA A 109 -14.71 -0.24 1.40
N GLY A 110 -13.54 -0.56 0.80
CA GLY A 110 -12.70 0.39 0.08
C GLY A 110 -11.62 1.03 0.93
N MET A 111 -11.20 0.40 2.04
CA MET A 111 -9.99 0.81 2.76
C MET A 111 -8.75 0.37 1.98
N ASP A 112 -7.72 1.22 1.96
CA ASP A 112 -6.53 1.01 1.12
C ASP A 112 -5.44 0.21 1.85
N ASP A 113 -5.41 0.27 3.19
CA ASP A 113 -4.42 -0.43 4.02
C ASP A 113 -4.93 -0.58 5.46
N PHE A 114 -4.15 -1.23 6.31
CA PHE A 114 -4.48 -1.38 7.73
C PHE A 114 -3.25 -1.29 8.63
N LEU A 115 -3.47 -0.86 9.86
CA LEU A 115 -2.48 -0.84 10.95
C LEU A 115 -3.05 -1.52 12.18
N ALA A 116 -2.28 -2.45 12.72
CA ALA A 116 -2.64 -3.12 13.98
C ALA A 116 -2.52 -2.15 15.16
N LYS A 117 -3.50 -2.16 16.05
CA LYS A 117 -3.41 -1.52 17.37
C LYS A 117 -2.69 -2.48 18.36
N PRO A 118 -1.80 -1.99 19.23
CA PRO A 118 -1.39 -0.59 19.41
C PRO A 118 -0.55 -0.07 18.24
N VAL A 119 -0.81 1.18 17.84
CA VAL A 119 -0.12 1.81 16.71
C VAL A 119 1.36 2.03 17.03
N VAL A 120 2.24 1.47 16.21
CA VAL A 120 3.69 1.63 16.30
C VAL A 120 4.11 2.77 15.38
N GLU A 121 4.86 3.75 15.90
CA GLU A 121 5.27 4.95 15.16
C GLU A 121 5.89 4.65 13.79
N ALA A 122 6.88 3.75 13.74
CA ALA A 122 7.57 3.41 12.49
C ALA A 122 6.60 2.86 11.43
N ASN A 123 5.65 2.00 11.82
CA ASN A 123 4.65 1.44 10.91
C ASN A 123 3.69 2.53 10.42
N LEU A 124 3.22 3.38 11.33
CA LEU A 124 2.32 4.50 11.01
C LEU A 124 2.95 5.43 9.97
N LEU A 125 4.17 5.88 10.22
CA LEU A 125 4.87 6.82 9.34
C LEU A 125 5.16 6.19 7.97
N ASN A 126 5.63 4.94 7.93
CA ASN A 126 5.90 4.23 6.68
C ASN A 126 4.63 4.05 5.84
N THR A 127 3.52 3.65 6.48
CA THR A 127 2.25 3.49 5.77
C THR A 127 1.74 4.82 5.21
N ILE A 128 1.73 5.89 6.00
CA ILE A 128 1.29 7.22 5.51
C ILE A 128 2.17 7.70 4.36
N LEU A 129 3.49 7.55 4.46
CA LEU A 129 4.42 8.00 3.42
C LEU A 129 4.24 7.24 2.12
N SER A 130 3.85 5.97 2.15
CA SER A 130 3.60 5.20 0.94
C SER A 130 2.43 5.79 0.13
N TYR A 131 1.37 6.24 0.80
CA TYR A 131 0.21 6.89 0.16
C TYR A 131 0.43 8.37 -0.13
N ALA A 132 1.21 9.09 0.69
CA ALA A 132 1.48 10.51 0.52
C ALA A 132 2.35 10.84 -0.71
N ARG A 133 3.13 9.87 -1.20
CA ARG A 133 3.93 10.03 -2.43
C ARG A 133 3.04 10.05 -3.69
N ASP A 134 1.95 9.31 -3.70
CA ASP A 134 1.04 9.22 -4.85
C ASP A 134 0.25 10.50 -5.11
N LEU A 135 -0.02 11.32 -4.09
CA LEU A 135 -0.77 12.57 -4.23
C LEU A 135 0.03 13.71 -4.89
N LYS A 136 1.38 13.67 -4.89
CA LYS A 136 2.19 14.67 -5.61
C LYS A 136 2.23 14.43 -7.12
N SER A 137 1.94 13.22 -7.59
CA SER A 137 1.91 12.90 -9.03
C SER A 137 0.60 13.28 -9.72
N SER A 138 -0.49 13.55 -8.97
CA SER A 138 -1.80 13.92 -9.56
C SER A 138 -1.98 15.42 -9.84
N LYS A 139 -1.01 16.29 -9.54
CA LYS A 139 -1.14 17.76 -9.77
C LYS A 139 -0.39 18.32 -10.98
N THR A 140 0.26 17.49 -11.78
CA THR A 140 0.79 17.93 -13.07
C THR A 140 0.23 17.04 -14.17
N GLY A 141 -0.71 17.56 -14.92
CA GLY A 141 -1.18 16.94 -16.17
C GLY A 141 -0.05 16.87 -17.19
N ALA A 142 0.70 15.81 -17.09
CA ALA A 142 1.58 15.23 -18.10
C ALA A 142 1.75 13.77 -17.66
N ALA A 143 1.73 12.81 -18.59
CA ALA A 143 1.84 11.37 -18.35
C ALA A 143 3.00 11.04 -17.38
N GLY A 144 2.73 11.10 -16.08
CA GLY A 144 3.68 10.78 -15.01
C GLY A 144 3.57 9.28 -14.74
N HIS A 145 4.65 8.55 -14.91
CA HIS A 145 4.76 7.13 -14.60
C HIS A 145 4.47 6.92 -13.11
N GLN A 146 3.38 6.25 -12.79
CA GLN A 146 3.10 5.76 -11.44
C GLN A 146 4.26 4.87 -11.00
N ILE A 147 4.90 5.16 -9.87
CA ILE A 147 5.94 4.29 -9.30
C ILE A 147 5.26 3.00 -8.82
N LEU A 148 5.66 1.88 -9.40
CA LEU A 148 5.01 0.58 -9.22
C LEU A 148 5.65 -0.27 -8.12
N TYR A 149 6.68 0.21 -7.42
CA TYR A 149 7.45 -0.50 -6.41
C TYR A 149 7.67 0.37 -5.16
N ASP A 150 8.04 -0.27 -4.06
CA ASP A 150 8.39 0.39 -2.80
C ASP A 150 9.66 -0.24 -2.23
N LEU A 151 10.75 0.50 -2.22
CA LEU A 151 12.06 0.02 -1.74
C LEU A 151 12.25 0.21 -0.22
N THR A 152 11.22 0.60 0.53
CA THR A 152 11.32 0.87 1.97
C THR A 152 11.87 -0.32 2.74
N MET A 153 11.46 -1.55 2.41
CA MET A 153 11.99 -2.76 3.03
C MET A 153 13.49 -2.94 2.75
N ILE A 154 13.92 -2.72 1.51
CA ILE A 154 15.33 -2.83 1.12
C ILE A 154 16.16 -1.75 1.81
N HIS A 155 15.65 -0.52 1.87
CA HIS A 155 16.28 0.58 2.61
C HIS A 155 16.43 0.27 4.11
N SER A 156 15.44 -0.32 4.74
CA SER A 156 15.48 -0.68 6.16
C SER A 156 16.54 -1.75 6.46
N VAL A 157 16.71 -2.71 5.55
CA VAL A 157 17.71 -3.79 5.69
C VAL A 157 19.10 -3.31 5.34
N SER A 158 19.24 -2.35 4.41
CA SER A 158 20.53 -1.82 3.96
C SER A 158 21.22 -0.93 4.98
N GLY A 159 20.50 -0.43 6.00
CA GLY A 159 21.04 0.55 6.94
C GLY A 159 21.56 1.84 6.28
N GLY A 160 21.07 2.17 5.08
CA GLY A 160 21.49 3.33 4.28
C GLY A 160 22.65 3.05 3.30
N ASP A 161 22.99 1.78 3.07
CA ASP A 161 24.01 1.40 2.07
C ASP A 161 23.42 1.43 0.65
N ASP A 162 23.67 2.51 -0.09
CA ASP A 162 23.23 2.70 -1.48
C ASP A 162 23.80 1.62 -2.42
N ALA A 163 25.00 1.10 -2.17
CA ALA A 163 25.59 0.06 -3.00
C ALA A 163 24.81 -1.25 -2.86
N PHE A 164 24.34 -1.57 -1.65
CA PHE A 164 23.47 -2.71 -1.40
C PHE A 164 22.10 -2.54 -2.12
N ILE A 165 21.49 -1.36 -2.03
CA ILE A 165 20.20 -1.07 -2.68
C ILE A 165 20.33 -1.26 -4.20
N LYS A 166 21.32 -0.65 -4.82
CA LYS A 166 21.60 -0.80 -6.26
C LYS A 166 21.89 -2.25 -6.65
N LYS A 167 22.56 -3.01 -5.77
CA LYS A 167 22.80 -4.45 -6.01
C LYS A 167 21.49 -5.23 -6.01
N MET A 168 20.57 -4.96 -5.09
CA MET A 168 19.26 -5.63 -5.02
C MET A 168 18.40 -5.29 -6.24
N ILE A 169 18.39 -4.04 -6.68
CA ILE A 169 17.69 -3.61 -7.90
C ILE A 169 18.25 -4.34 -9.13
N ARG A 170 19.57 -4.39 -9.29
CA ARG A 170 20.21 -5.12 -10.40
C ARG A 170 19.86 -6.60 -10.39
N LEU A 171 19.85 -7.23 -9.21
CA LEU A 171 19.47 -8.63 -9.08
C LEU A 171 18.02 -8.87 -9.51
N PHE A 172 17.10 -7.98 -9.11
CA PHE A 172 15.71 -8.03 -9.55
C PHE A 172 15.59 -7.93 -11.07
N ILE A 173 16.22 -6.92 -11.69
CA ILE A 173 16.20 -6.69 -13.15
C ILE A 173 16.76 -7.89 -13.91
N GLN A 174 17.78 -8.57 -13.37
CA GLN A 174 18.41 -9.70 -14.04
C GLN A 174 17.64 -11.01 -13.91
N THR A 175 16.99 -11.25 -12.76
CA THR A 175 16.44 -12.58 -12.44
C THR A 175 14.94 -12.69 -12.66
N VAL A 176 14.19 -11.60 -12.42
CA VAL A 176 12.72 -11.66 -12.44
C VAL A 176 12.14 -11.81 -13.83
N PRO A 177 12.66 -11.19 -14.90
CA PRO A 177 12.15 -11.41 -16.26
C PRO A 177 12.13 -12.88 -16.67
N GLN A 178 13.19 -13.62 -16.33
CA GLN A 178 13.28 -15.05 -16.63
C GLN A 178 12.24 -15.86 -15.86
N ASN A 179 12.06 -15.56 -14.57
CA ASN A 179 11.06 -16.24 -13.73
C ASN A 179 9.62 -15.95 -14.22
N VAL A 180 9.34 -14.74 -14.68
CA VAL A 180 8.04 -14.38 -15.27
C VAL A 180 7.85 -15.09 -16.60
N GLN A 181 8.86 -15.17 -17.45
CA GLN A 181 8.78 -15.89 -18.72
C GLN A 181 8.54 -17.40 -18.50
N GLU A 182 9.18 -18.00 -17.49
CA GLU A 182 8.91 -19.38 -17.10
C GLU A 182 7.48 -19.57 -16.61
N LEU A 183 6.93 -18.62 -15.84
CA LEU A 183 5.53 -18.62 -15.39
C LEU A 183 4.57 -18.57 -16.59
N VAL A 184 4.82 -17.68 -17.56
CA VAL A 184 4.02 -17.54 -18.80
C VAL A 184 4.07 -18.84 -19.60
N ASN A 185 5.28 -19.39 -19.82
CA ASN A 185 5.46 -20.64 -20.57
C ASN A 185 4.75 -21.83 -19.88
N ALA A 186 4.87 -21.93 -18.56
CA ALA A 186 4.18 -22.98 -17.79
C ALA A 186 2.65 -22.85 -17.88
N THR A 187 2.14 -21.61 -17.88
CA THR A 187 0.71 -21.32 -18.03
C THR A 187 0.20 -21.72 -19.42
N THR A 188 0.94 -21.34 -20.46
CA THR A 188 0.60 -21.68 -21.87
C THR A 188 0.60 -23.19 -22.11
N ASN A 189 1.48 -23.93 -21.42
CA ASN A 189 1.56 -25.39 -21.51
C ASN A 189 0.66 -26.13 -20.50
N GLU A 190 -0.20 -25.41 -19.77
CA GLU A 190 -1.11 -25.93 -18.73
C GLU A 190 -0.37 -26.76 -17.65
N ASN A 191 0.92 -26.48 -17.45
CA ASN A 191 1.70 -27.14 -16.40
C ASN A 191 1.49 -26.46 -15.05
N TRP A 192 0.35 -26.76 -14.41
CA TRP A 192 -0.10 -26.09 -13.20
C TRP A 192 0.81 -26.32 -11.99
N GLU A 193 1.54 -27.43 -11.96
CA GLU A 193 2.54 -27.66 -10.92
C GLU A 193 3.70 -26.66 -11.03
N GLN A 194 4.19 -26.46 -12.24
CA GLN A 194 5.25 -25.47 -12.50
C GLN A 194 4.73 -24.05 -12.32
N VAL A 195 3.48 -23.75 -12.71
CA VAL A 195 2.82 -22.45 -12.43
C VAL A 195 2.82 -22.16 -10.93
N ALA A 196 2.38 -23.11 -10.09
CA ALA A 196 2.36 -22.96 -8.64
C ALA A 196 3.77 -22.70 -8.07
N LYS A 197 4.77 -23.44 -8.55
CA LYS A 197 6.17 -23.29 -8.14
C LYS A 197 6.75 -21.94 -8.51
N MET A 198 6.50 -21.45 -9.74
CA MET A 198 7.00 -20.17 -10.20
C MET A 198 6.30 -19.01 -9.51
N ALA A 199 4.97 -19.09 -9.33
CA ALA A 199 4.22 -18.10 -8.57
C ALA A 199 4.72 -18.00 -7.12
N HIS A 200 4.99 -19.13 -6.48
CA HIS A 200 5.58 -19.16 -5.13
C HIS A 200 6.94 -18.45 -5.06
N LYS A 201 7.80 -18.71 -6.03
CA LYS A 201 9.13 -18.06 -6.12
C LYS A 201 9.02 -16.54 -6.33
N LEU A 202 8.14 -16.12 -7.23
CA LEU A 202 7.94 -14.69 -7.54
C LEU A 202 7.31 -13.92 -6.37
N LYS A 203 6.43 -14.55 -5.59
CA LYS A 203 5.75 -13.93 -4.46
C LYS A 203 6.71 -13.23 -3.49
N SER A 204 7.75 -13.94 -3.02
CA SER A 204 8.72 -13.36 -2.08
C SER A 204 9.50 -12.18 -2.68
N THR A 205 9.78 -12.24 -3.97
CA THR A 205 10.51 -11.17 -4.67
C THR A 205 9.62 -9.94 -4.91
N ILE A 206 8.35 -10.15 -5.28
CA ILE A 206 7.33 -9.09 -5.42
C ILE A 206 7.12 -8.39 -4.07
N ASP A 207 7.03 -9.16 -2.98
CA ASP A 207 6.88 -8.61 -1.62
C ASP A 207 8.10 -7.78 -1.21
N SER A 208 9.32 -8.28 -1.45
CA SER A 208 10.56 -7.57 -1.10
C SER A 208 10.75 -6.25 -1.86
N MET A 209 10.22 -6.17 -3.08
CA MET A 209 10.25 -4.95 -3.90
C MET A 209 9.02 -4.06 -3.70
N GLY A 210 8.09 -4.45 -2.82
CA GLY A 210 6.88 -3.68 -2.53
C GLY A 210 5.98 -3.42 -3.74
N ILE A 211 5.88 -4.39 -4.67
CA ILE A 211 5.04 -4.26 -5.87
C ILE A 211 3.59 -4.61 -5.51
N ARG A 212 2.90 -3.66 -4.87
CA ARG A 212 1.58 -3.88 -4.26
C ARG A 212 0.49 -4.24 -5.26
N SER A 213 0.54 -3.68 -6.47
CA SER A 213 -0.50 -3.87 -7.50
C SER A 213 -0.70 -5.33 -7.94
N ILE A 214 0.31 -6.18 -7.77
CA ILE A 214 0.23 -7.62 -8.13
C ILE A 214 0.46 -8.55 -6.94
N HIS A 215 0.53 -8.02 -5.73
CA HIS A 215 0.74 -8.79 -4.50
C HIS A 215 -0.32 -9.89 -4.31
N GLU A 216 -1.61 -9.55 -4.42
CA GLU A 216 -2.70 -10.53 -4.32
C GLU A 216 -2.88 -11.33 -5.61
N VAL A 217 -2.55 -10.75 -6.77
CA VAL A 217 -2.64 -11.44 -8.05
C VAL A 217 -1.74 -12.69 -8.07
N ILE A 218 -0.47 -12.55 -7.68
CA ILE A 218 0.48 -13.68 -7.68
C ILE A 218 0.10 -14.77 -6.66
N ARG A 219 -0.51 -14.39 -5.52
CA ARG A 219 -1.03 -15.32 -4.51
C ARG A 219 -2.22 -16.10 -5.04
N THR A 220 -3.11 -15.42 -5.76
CA THR A 220 -4.26 -16.03 -6.41
C THR A 220 -3.83 -17.03 -7.48
N VAL A 221 -2.83 -16.68 -8.30
CA VAL A 221 -2.22 -17.61 -9.28
C VAL A 221 -1.66 -18.86 -8.58
N GLU A 222 -0.88 -18.68 -7.50
CA GLU A 222 -0.33 -19.81 -6.72
C GLU A 222 -1.43 -20.71 -6.17
N MET A 223 -2.47 -20.10 -5.59
CA MET A 223 -3.60 -20.81 -4.99
C MET A 223 -4.37 -21.62 -6.06
N HIS A 224 -4.82 -20.97 -7.14
CA HIS A 224 -5.58 -21.63 -8.20
C HIS A 224 -4.80 -22.77 -8.84
N ALA A 225 -3.50 -22.59 -9.09
CA ALA A 225 -2.66 -23.65 -9.65
C ALA A 225 -2.49 -24.83 -8.70
N LYS A 226 -2.37 -24.61 -7.37
CA LYS A 226 -2.26 -25.65 -6.34
C LYS A 226 -3.56 -26.42 -6.13
N THR A 227 -4.69 -25.72 -6.06
CA THR A 227 -6.00 -26.31 -5.79
C THR A 227 -6.67 -26.90 -7.04
N ARG A 228 -6.13 -26.61 -8.22
CA ARG A 228 -6.73 -26.96 -9.52
C ARG A 228 -8.15 -26.39 -9.68
N ASP A 229 -8.40 -25.22 -9.10
CA ASP A 229 -9.67 -24.50 -9.16
C ASP A 229 -9.50 -23.20 -9.94
N GLN A 230 -10.53 -22.80 -10.72
CA GLN A 230 -10.57 -21.60 -11.55
C GLN A 230 -9.32 -21.44 -12.46
N LEU A 231 -8.85 -22.53 -13.04
CA LEU A 231 -7.66 -22.57 -13.89
C LEU A 231 -7.78 -21.63 -15.12
N GLU A 232 -8.99 -21.42 -15.61
CA GLU A 232 -9.30 -20.52 -16.73
C GLU A 232 -8.97 -19.05 -16.47
N ARG A 233 -8.85 -18.65 -15.20
CA ARG A 233 -8.47 -17.29 -14.79
C ARG A 233 -6.97 -17.05 -14.77
N ILE A 234 -6.18 -18.12 -14.66
CA ILE A 234 -4.72 -18.01 -14.49
C ILE A 234 -4.05 -17.26 -15.65
N PRO A 235 -4.38 -17.50 -16.94
CA PRO A 235 -3.73 -16.78 -18.04
C PRO A 235 -3.89 -15.27 -17.96
N GLU A 236 -5.06 -14.76 -17.59
CA GLU A 236 -5.31 -13.33 -17.40
C GLU A 236 -4.49 -12.76 -16.24
N LEU A 237 -4.50 -13.44 -15.10
CA LEU A 237 -3.76 -13.02 -13.91
C LEU A 237 -2.24 -13.02 -14.17
N VAL A 238 -1.73 -14.01 -14.89
CA VAL A 238 -0.31 -14.06 -15.27
C VAL A 238 0.05 -12.93 -16.23
N GLY A 239 -0.84 -12.59 -17.17
CA GLY A 239 -0.65 -11.42 -18.05
C GLY A 239 -0.56 -10.10 -17.27
N GLN A 240 -1.35 -9.94 -16.19
CA GLN A 240 -1.24 -8.78 -15.29
C GLN A 240 0.12 -8.74 -14.59
N VAL A 241 0.61 -9.88 -14.08
CA VAL A 241 1.94 -9.98 -13.44
C VAL A 241 3.04 -9.58 -14.43
N GLU A 242 3.01 -10.11 -15.65
CA GLU A 242 4.00 -9.82 -16.72
C GLU A 242 4.03 -8.32 -17.05
N SER A 243 2.87 -7.71 -17.27
CA SER A 243 2.74 -6.30 -17.61
C SER A 243 3.30 -5.38 -16.50
N VAL A 244 2.91 -5.63 -15.25
CA VAL A 244 3.35 -4.80 -14.12
C VAL A 244 4.84 -4.98 -13.85
N VAL A 245 5.36 -6.21 -13.88
CA VAL A 245 6.79 -6.47 -13.67
C VAL A 245 7.62 -5.79 -14.77
N SER A 246 7.21 -5.85 -16.03
CA SER A 246 7.90 -5.17 -17.13
C SER A 246 7.96 -3.65 -16.93
N SER A 247 6.87 -3.07 -16.47
CA SER A 247 6.79 -1.64 -16.15
C SER A 247 7.66 -1.26 -14.96
N CYS A 248 7.69 -2.09 -13.89
CA CYS A 248 8.58 -1.91 -12.75
C CYS A 248 10.06 -1.95 -13.15
N ILE A 249 10.44 -2.88 -14.00
CA ILE A 249 11.83 -3.00 -14.48
C ILE A 249 12.25 -1.75 -15.22
N ALA A 250 11.40 -1.23 -16.12
CA ALA A 250 11.69 0.00 -16.85
C ALA A 250 11.89 1.21 -15.90
N GLN A 251 11.13 1.29 -14.82
CA GLN A 251 11.29 2.34 -13.80
C GLN A 251 12.57 2.13 -12.97
N LEU A 252 12.83 0.90 -12.51
CA LEU A 252 14.00 0.56 -11.69
C LEU A 252 15.33 0.74 -12.43
N GLN A 253 15.34 0.61 -13.77
CA GLN A 253 16.53 0.90 -14.59
C GLN A 253 16.95 2.36 -14.47
N LEU A 254 15.98 3.29 -14.38
CA LEU A 254 16.25 4.72 -14.20
C LEU A 254 16.83 5.09 -12.82
N GLU A 255 16.67 4.21 -11.82
CA GLU A 255 17.21 4.42 -10.47
C GLU A 255 18.70 4.05 -10.33
N ILE A 256 19.22 3.28 -11.28
CA ILE A 256 20.58 2.73 -11.21
C ILE A 256 21.53 3.26 -12.30
N ASP A 257 20.97 3.96 -13.32
CA ASP A 257 21.73 4.68 -14.33
C ASP A 257 22.20 6.06 -13.79
#